data_7a19ec8b47bd7d61de5be8d847c5363f
#
_entry.id   7a19ec8b47bd7d61de5be8d847c5363f
#
_cell.length_a   1.000
_cell.length_b   1.000
_cell.length_c   1.000
_cell.angle_alpha   90.00
_cell.angle_beta   90.00
_cell.angle_gamma   90.00
#
_symmetry.space_group_name_H-M   'P 1'
#
loop_
_entity.id
_entity.type
_entity.pdbx_description
1 polymer ?
#
loop_
_entity_poly.entity_id
_entity_poly.type
_entity_poly.pdbx_seq_one_letter_code
_entity_poly.pdbx_strand_id
1 'polypeptide(L)'
;MSTHALGRHARPRVAVRLGISAHWVWLAGGFVVAFAVPFLFADLLELNRDLFYGLYAIAVFGLIGLWARATGYDLVAAVKRRWPWAVGLGVLFAGVLAVTVFRTEDTTARPDGLELVGAVLWRGVLYGVTDGLLLSVFPILVVFAAFAGSRLARRFAGKVVIGAVALIASLAMTAAYHAGYSDFRSDKVGKPLTGDVLWSVPTLVTLNPVGAPIAHAGLHVSAVLHSYDTDTFLPPHE
;
A
#
# COMPACT_ATOMS: atom_id res chain seq x y z
N MET A 1 6.56 -42.68 -43.27
CA MET A 1 5.36 -42.14 -42.59
C MET A 1 5.81 -41.02 -41.67
N SER A 2 5.62 -39.78 -42.11
CA SER A 2 6.10 -38.58 -41.42
C SER A 2 4.91 -37.91 -40.71
N THR A 3 4.89 -37.89 -39.40
CA THR A 3 3.84 -37.23 -38.60
C THR A 3 4.18 -35.79 -38.40
N HIS A 4 3.52 -34.89 -39.10
CA HIS A 4 3.55 -33.45 -38.89
C HIS A 4 2.96 -33.11 -37.54
N ALA A 5 3.82 -32.70 -36.60
CA ALA A 5 3.40 -32.05 -35.34
C ALA A 5 2.92 -30.63 -35.65
N LEU A 6 1.60 -30.43 -35.63
CA LEU A 6 0.96 -29.11 -35.71
C LEU A 6 1.32 -28.28 -34.46
N GLY A 7 2.28 -27.39 -34.62
CA GLY A 7 2.59 -26.38 -33.62
C GLY A 7 1.37 -25.48 -33.37
N ARG A 8 0.78 -25.58 -32.19
CA ARG A 8 -0.23 -24.63 -31.70
C ARG A 8 0.45 -23.29 -31.51
N HIS A 9 0.36 -22.40 -32.48
CA HIS A 9 0.68 -21.01 -32.33
C HIS A 9 -0.27 -20.42 -31.27
N ALA A 10 0.25 -20.21 -30.06
CA ALA A 10 -0.44 -19.43 -29.05
C ALA A 10 -0.66 -18.01 -29.62
N ARG A 11 -1.92 -17.67 -29.91
CA ARG A 11 -2.30 -16.32 -30.31
C ARG A 11 -1.83 -15.34 -29.24
N PRO A 12 -1.08 -14.29 -29.61
CA PRO A 12 -0.72 -13.26 -28.64
C PRO A 12 -2.04 -12.68 -28.08
N ARG A 13 -2.21 -12.74 -26.75
CA ARG A 13 -3.29 -12.02 -26.09
C ARG A 13 -3.12 -10.56 -26.43
N VAL A 14 -4.04 -10.01 -27.21
CA VAL A 14 -4.13 -8.57 -27.45
C VAL A 14 -4.41 -7.95 -26.09
N ALA A 15 -3.36 -7.47 -25.42
CA ALA A 15 -3.52 -6.63 -24.24
C ALA A 15 -4.26 -5.37 -24.73
N VAL A 16 -5.52 -5.25 -24.36
CA VAL A 16 -6.28 -4.02 -24.57
C VAL A 16 -5.51 -2.95 -23.82
N ARG A 17 -4.77 -2.11 -24.54
CA ARG A 17 -4.14 -0.90 -23.97
C ARG A 17 -5.28 0.05 -23.63
N LEU A 18 -5.83 -0.13 -22.44
CA LEU A 18 -6.68 0.91 -21.86
C LEU A 18 -5.87 2.19 -21.86
N GLY A 19 -6.45 3.28 -22.40
CA GLY A 19 -5.76 4.56 -22.51
C GLY A 19 -5.34 5.09 -21.12
N ILE A 20 -4.46 6.09 -21.12
CA ILE A 20 -3.99 6.81 -19.91
C ILE A 20 -5.16 7.15 -18.96
N SER A 21 -6.33 7.48 -19.51
CA SER A 21 -7.57 7.80 -18.77
C SER A 21 -8.03 6.67 -17.82
N ALA A 22 -7.87 5.41 -18.17
CA ALA A 22 -8.32 4.30 -17.32
C ALA A 22 -7.56 4.21 -15.99
N HIS A 23 -6.24 4.41 -16.02
CA HIS A 23 -5.44 4.39 -14.78
C HIS A 23 -5.82 5.54 -13.84
N TRP A 24 -6.14 6.73 -14.37
CA TRP A 24 -6.60 7.86 -13.56
C TRP A 24 -7.97 7.63 -12.94
N VAL A 25 -8.88 6.95 -13.63
CA VAL A 25 -10.17 6.53 -13.07
C VAL A 25 -9.97 5.56 -11.89
N TRP A 26 -9.04 4.60 -12.04
CA TRP A 26 -8.71 3.70 -10.94
C TRP A 26 -8.05 4.42 -9.77
N LEU A 27 -7.18 5.40 -10.02
CA LEU A 27 -6.58 6.21 -8.96
C LEU A 27 -7.66 6.99 -8.19
N ALA A 28 -8.60 7.61 -8.91
CA ALA A 28 -9.74 8.29 -8.30
C ALA A 28 -10.61 7.33 -7.47
N GLY A 29 -10.89 6.12 -7.99
CA GLY A 29 -11.56 5.06 -7.24
C GLY A 29 -10.80 4.66 -5.97
N GLY A 30 -9.47 4.62 -6.03
CA GLY A 30 -8.62 4.38 -4.86
C GLY A 30 -8.78 5.46 -3.78
N PHE A 31 -8.86 6.73 -4.16
CA PHE A 31 -9.13 7.83 -3.21
C PHE A 31 -10.50 7.68 -2.54
N VAL A 32 -11.52 7.27 -3.31
CA VAL A 32 -12.85 7.01 -2.73
C VAL A 32 -12.78 5.85 -1.73
N VAL A 33 -12.11 4.75 -2.06
CA VAL A 33 -11.94 3.61 -1.14
C VAL A 33 -11.14 4.02 0.09
N ALA A 34 -10.04 4.77 -0.09
CA ALA A 34 -9.19 5.24 1.01
C ALA A 34 -9.97 6.09 2.02
N PHE A 35 -10.84 7.00 1.56
CA PHE A 35 -11.66 7.81 2.44
C PHE A 35 -12.87 7.03 2.98
N ALA A 36 -13.62 6.36 2.10
CA ALA A 36 -14.91 5.79 2.46
C ALA A 36 -14.82 4.61 3.43
N VAL A 37 -13.76 3.79 3.34
CA VAL A 37 -13.64 2.60 4.20
C VAL A 37 -13.47 2.99 5.67
N PRO A 38 -12.50 3.85 6.08
CA PRO A 38 -12.42 4.28 7.46
C PRO A 38 -13.63 5.14 7.88
N PHE A 39 -14.13 6.02 7.01
CA PHE A 39 -15.30 6.83 7.32
C PHE A 39 -16.55 5.99 7.63
N LEU A 40 -16.83 4.99 6.79
CA LEU A 40 -18.03 4.17 6.98
C LEU A 40 -17.87 3.17 8.13
N PHE A 41 -16.75 2.47 8.18
CA PHE A 41 -16.62 1.32 9.09
C PHE A 41 -16.03 1.69 10.45
N ALA A 42 -15.13 2.66 10.51
CA ALA A 42 -14.53 3.10 11.76
C ALA A 42 -15.26 4.29 12.38
N ASP A 43 -15.52 5.36 11.60
CA ASP A 43 -16.05 6.62 12.12
C ASP A 43 -17.58 6.60 12.25
N LEU A 44 -18.33 6.08 11.25
CA LEU A 44 -19.79 6.09 11.23
C LEU A 44 -20.41 4.88 11.90
N LEU A 45 -19.90 3.67 11.65
CA LEU A 45 -20.44 2.41 12.16
C LEU A 45 -19.72 1.93 13.43
N GLU A 46 -18.64 2.57 13.81
CA GLU A 46 -17.83 2.25 15.01
C GLU A 46 -17.54 0.75 15.15
N LEU A 47 -17.18 0.11 14.03
CA LEU A 47 -16.91 -1.32 14.02
C LEU A 47 -15.68 -1.64 14.87
N ASN A 48 -15.73 -2.78 15.54
CA ASN A 48 -14.56 -3.31 16.24
C ASN A 48 -13.31 -3.32 15.32
N ARG A 49 -12.17 -2.94 15.87
CA ARG A 49 -10.87 -2.80 15.19
C ARG A 49 -10.52 -4.02 14.34
N ASP A 50 -10.70 -5.22 14.85
CA ASP A 50 -10.31 -6.44 14.15
C ASP A 50 -11.24 -6.76 12.96
N LEU A 51 -12.53 -6.47 13.08
CA LEU A 51 -13.48 -6.57 11.97
C LEU A 51 -13.19 -5.53 10.89
N PHE A 52 -12.87 -4.29 11.30
CA PHE A 52 -12.45 -3.24 10.38
C PHE A 52 -11.24 -3.69 9.54
N TYR A 53 -10.19 -4.26 10.14
CA TYR A 53 -9.01 -4.71 9.40
C TYR A 53 -9.35 -5.77 8.34
N GLY A 54 -10.24 -6.70 8.66
CA GLY A 54 -10.71 -7.71 7.70
C GLY A 54 -11.42 -7.09 6.50
N LEU A 55 -12.38 -6.19 6.74
CA LEU A 55 -13.12 -5.50 5.69
C LEU A 55 -12.22 -4.59 4.85
N TYR A 56 -11.31 -3.89 5.50
CA TYR A 56 -10.32 -3.04 4.85
C TYR A 56 -9.40 -3.85 3.94
N ALA A 57 -8.88 -4.97 4.43
CA ALA A 57 -8.05 -5.87 3.62
C ALA A 57 -8.81 -6.37 2.38
N ILE A 58 -10.07 -6.81 2.52
CA ILE A 58 -10.91 -7.24 1.40
C ILE A 58 -11.07 -6.11 0.38
N ALA A 59 -11.36 -4.88 0.83
CA ALA A 59 -11.53 -3.73 -0.05
C ALA A 59 -10.24 -3.41 -0.83
N VAL A 60 -9.08 -3.40 -0.17
CA VAL A 60 -7.78 -3.06 -0.77
C VAL A 60 -7.30 -4.15 -1.73
N PHE A 61 -7.33 -5.41 -1.33
CA PHE A 61 -6.96 -6.51 -2.22
C PHE A 61 -7.91 -6.60 -3.42
N GLY A 62 -9.22 -6.37 -3.19
CA GLY A 62 -10.22 -6.28 -4.24
C GLY A 62 -9.92 -5.16 -5.23
N LEU A 63 -9.65 -3.94 -4.74
CA LEU A 63 -9.29 -2.79 -5.57
C LEU A 63 -8.07 -3.07 -6.46
N ILE A 64 -6.98 -3.56 -5.86
CA ILE A 64 -5.73 -3.84 -6.59
C ILE A 64 -5.92 -4.98 -7.60
N GLY A 65 -6.61 -6.05 -7.19
CA GLY A 65 -6.90 -7.18 -8.08
C GLY A 65 -7.77 -6.78 -9.27
N LEU A 66 -8.82 -6.00 -9.03
CA LEU A 66 -9.70 -5.48 -10.09
C LEU A 66 -8.97 -4.51 -11.01
N TRP A 67 -8.16 -3.59 -10.46
CA TRP A 67 -7.32 -2.70 -11.26
C TRP A 67 -6.37 -3.49 -12.17
N ALA A 68 -5.62 -4.43 -11.59
CA ALA A 68 -4.66 -5.23 -12.34
C ALA A 68 -5.35 -6.04 -13.46
N ARG A 69 -6.49 -6.67 -13.14
CA ARG A 69 -7.30 -7.43 -14.11
C ARG A 69 -7.85 -6.53 -15.22
N ALA A 70 -8.44 -5.39 -14.86
CA ALA A 70 -9.09 -4.49 -15.82
C ALA A 70 -8.09 -3.81 -16.75
N THR A 71 -6.89 -3.48 -16.25
CA THR A 71 -5.85 -2.79 -17.03
C THR A 71 -4.84 -3.75 -17.69
N GLY A 72 -4.87 -5.03 -17.36
CA GLY A 72 -3.86 -6.00 -17.80
C GLY A 72 -2.50 -5.80 -17.15
N TYR A 73 -2.44 -5.12 -15.98
CA TYR A 73 -1.19 -4.90 -15.25
C TYR A 73 -0.67 -6.23 -14.68
N ASP A 74 0.56 -6.59 -15.01
CA ASP A 74 1.18 -7.83 -14.56
C ASP A 74 1.81 -7.67 -13.16
N LEU A 75 1.00 -7.95 -12.12
CA LEU A 75 1.45 -7.92 -10.72
C LEU A 75 2.55 -8.96 -10.45
N VAL A 76 2.50 -10.13 -11.09
CA VAL A 76 3.50 -11.18 -10.88
C VAL A 76 4.86 -10.74 -11.40
N ALA A 77 4.89 -10.14 -12.60
CA ALA A 77 6.12 -9.55 -13.14
C ALA A 77 6.62 -8.38 -12.27
N ALA A 78 5.71 -7.59 -11.71
CA ALA A 78 6.07 -6.49 -10.80
C ALA A 78 6.72 -7.02 -9.51
N VAL A 79 6.18 -8.08 -8.89
CA VAL A 79 6.78 -8.74 -7.71
C VAL A 79 8.17 -9.30 -8.02
N LYS A 80 8.36 -9.91 -9.19
CA LYS A 80 9.65 -10.48 -9.60
C LYS A 80 10.72 -9.40 -9.92
N ARG A 81 10.28 -8.17 -10.24
CA ARG A 81 11.17 -7.07 -10.57
C ARG A 81 11.96 -6.62 -9.35
N ARG A 82 13.30 -6.71 -9.42
CA ARG A 82 14.20 -6.19 -8.36
C ARG A 82 13.80 -6.61 -6.93
N TRP A 83 13.19 -7.78 -6.77
CA TRP A 83 12.66 -8.22 -5.48
C TRP A 83 13.68 -8.19 -4.33
N PRO A 84 14.99 -8.53 -4.51
CA PRO A 84 15.94 -8.46 -3.40
C PRO A 84 16.14 -7.03 -2.90
N TRP A 85 16.16 -6.05 -3.83
CA TRP A 85 16.23 -4.63 -3.47
C TRP A 85 14.96 -4.14 -2.78
N ALA A 86 13.80 -4.58 -3.24
CA ALA A 86 12.53 -4.22 -2.62
C ALA A 86 12.44 -4.73 -1.18
N VAL A 87 12.83 -6.00 -0.95
CA VAL A 87 12.87 -6.59 0.39
C VAL A 87 13.93 -5.88 1.25
N GLY A 88 15.15 -5.70 0.74
CA GLY A 88 16.23 -5.04 1.48
C GLY A 88 15.88 -3.61 1.91
N LEU A 89 15.34 -2.81 0.99
CA LEU A 89 14.87 -1.46 1.31
C LEU A 89 13.65 -1.50 2.24
N GLY A 90 12.70 -2.42 2.01
CA GLY A 90 11.55 -2.60 2.89
C GLY A 90 11.96 -2.87 4.34
N VAL A 91 12.90 -3.79 4.55
CA VAL A 91 13.44 -4.12 5.89
C VAL A 91 14.21 -2.94 6.50
N LEU A 92 15.02 -2.23 5.69
CA LEU A 92 15.73 -1.04 6.16
C LEU A 92 14.75 0.01 6.68
N PHE A 93 13.74 0.35 5.89
CA PHE A 93 12.74 1.36 6.29
C PHE A 93 11.82 0.85 7.40
N ALA A 94 11.51 -0.45 7.48
CA ALA A 94 10.85 -1.05 8.64
C ALA A 94 11.65 -0.80 9.92
N GLY A 95 12.97 -0.98 9.89
CA GLY A 95 13.85 -0.69 11.03
C GLY A 95 13.85 0.79 11.42
N VAL A 96 13.90 1.70 10.44
CA VAL A 96 13.83 3.16 10.69
C VAL A 96 12.51 3.52 11.37
N LEU A 97 11.39 3.01 10.85
CA LEU A 97 10.05 3.27 11.39
C LEU A 97 9.88 2.65 12.79
N ALA A 98 10.40 1.43 13.00
CA ALA A 98 10.40 0.79 14.31
C ALA A 98 11.14 1.65 15.35
N VAL A 99 12.34 2.15 15.01
CA VAL A 99 13.08 3.07 15.89
C VAL A 99 12.28 4.34 16.18
N THR A 100 11.52 4.85 15.21
CA THR A 100 10.64 6.00 15.44
C THR A 100 9.58 5.66 16.49
N VAL A 101 8.84 4.54 16.33
CA VAL A 101 7.84 4.11 17.33
C VAL A 101 8.44 4.03 18.73
N PHE A 102 9.55 3.29 18.88
CA PHE A 102 10.21 3.09 20.17
C PHE A 102 10.75 4.37 20.82
N ARG A 103 10.95 5.45 20.04
CA ARG A 103 11.46 6.73 20.55
C ARG A 103 10.39 7.78 20.78
N THR A 104 9.25 7.70 20.10
CA THR A 104 8.24 8.75 20.13
C THR A 104 6.99 8.38 20.91
N GLU A 105 6.77 7.08 21.14
CA GLU A 105 5.59 6.58 21.83
C GLU A 105 5.96 5.99 23.18
N ASP A 106 5.05 6.14 24.14
CA ASP A 106 5.17 5.51 25.44
C ASP A 106 4.89 4.01 25.36
N THR A 107 5.55 3.23 26.22
CA THR A 107 5.30 1.80 26.35
C THR A 107 3.96 1.59 27.05
N THR A 108 3.07 0.82 26.43
CA THR A 108 1.77 0.47 27.00
C THR A 108 1.66 -1.03 27.29
N ALA A 109 0.62 -1.42 28.04
CA ALA A 109 0.29 -2.81 28.24
C ALA A 109 -0.04 -3.49 26.89
N ARG A 110 0.30 -4.76 26.78
CA ARG A 110 0.02 -5.57 25.59
C ARG A 110 -0.38 -6.98 26.01
N PRO A 111 -1.13 -7.71 25.19
CA PRO A 111 -1.40 -9.13 25.44
C PRO A 111 -0.11 -9.96 25.43
N ASP A 112 -0.19 -11.17 25.95
CA ASP A 112 0.91 -12.14 25.96
C ASP A 112 0.53 -13.46 25.24
N GLY A 113 1.48 -14.40 25.21
CA GLY A 113 1.26 -15.73 24.64
C GLY A 113 0.68 -15.73 23.23
N LEU A 114 -0.34 -16.54 23.00
CA LEU A 114 -0.98 -16.71 21.69
C LEU A 114 -1.77 -15.46 21.25
N GLU A 115 -2.30 -14.70 22.19
CA GLU A 115 -3.02 -13.47 21.88
C GLU A 115 -2.06 -12.41 21.29
N LEU A 116 -0.85 -12.28 21.84
CA LEU A 116 0.19 -11.42 21.25
C LEU A 116 0.56 -11.86 19.82
N VAL A 117 0.70 -13.18 19.60
CA VAL A 117 0.97 -13.68 18.24
C VAL A 117 -0.17 -13.32 17.29
N GLY A 118 -1.43 -13.47 17.73
CA GLY A 118 -2.60 -13.05 16.98
C GLY A 118 -2.57 -11.56 16.65
N ALA A 119 -2.28 -10.72 17.65
CA ALA A 119 -2.18 -9.27 17.48
C ALA A 119 -1.06 -8.87 16.50
N VAL A 120 0.12 -9.48 16.59
CA VAL A 120 1.23 -9.23 15.66
C VAL A 120 0.84 -9.60 14.23
N LEU A 121 0.22 -10.76 14.02
CA LEU A 121 -0.16 -11.20 12.68
C LEU A 121 -1.31 -10.38 12.11
N TRP A 122 -2.32 -10.05 12.92
CA TRP A 122 -3.53 -9.37 12.46
C TRP A 122 -3.36 -7.85 12.42
N ARG A 123 -3.00 -7.24 13.55
CA ARG A 123 -2.87 -5.78 13.69
C ARG A 123 -1.52 -5.25 13.20
N GLY A 124 -0.47 -6.05 13.31
CA GLY A 124 0.87 -5.69 12.83
C GLY A 124 1.05 -6.00 11.34
N VAL A 125 0.98 -7.27 10.98
CA VAL A 125 1.35 -7.70 9.62
C VAL A 125 0.21 -7.48 8.63
N LEU A 126 -0.99 -8.03 8.84
CA LEU A 126 -2.08 -7.92 7.86
C LEU A 126 -2.46 -6.46 7.63
N TYR A 127 -2.69 -5.71 8.70
CA TYR A 127 -3.06 -4.30 8.60
C TYR A 127 -1.94 -3.49 7.95
N GLY A 128 -0.69 -3.62 8.41
CA GLY A 128 0.44 -2.89 7.84
C GLY A 128 0.72 -3.23 6.37
N VAL A 129 0.56 -4.50 5.97
CA VAL A 129 0.63 -4.89 4.55
C VAL A 129 -0.48 -4.20 3.75
N THR A 130 -1.71 -4.21 4.27
CA THR A 130 -2.87 -3.59 3.62
C THR A 130 -2.68 -2.09 3.43
N ASP A 131 -2.21 -1.39 4.47
CA ASP A 131 -1.88 0.03 4.42
C ASP A 131 -0.78 0.31 3.40
N GLY A 132 0.33 -0.41 3.45
CA GLY A 132 1.41 -0.25 2.49
C GLY A 132 0.96 -0.48 1.04
N LEU A 133 0.01 -1.38 0.83
CA LEU A 133 -0.58 -1.64 -0.49
C LEU A 133 -1.47 -0.48 -0.96
N LEU A 134 -2.37 0.04 -0.13
CA LEU A 134 -3.28 1.11 -0.52
C LEU A 134 -2.58 2.46 -0.59
N LEU A 135 -1.84 2.83 0.45
CA LEU A 135 -1.33 4.17 0.63
C LEU A 135 -0.12 4.45 -0.28
N SER A 136 0.71 3.43 -0.55
CA SER A 136 1.93 3.58 -1.35
C SER A 136 1.92 2.81 -2.65
N VAL A 137 1.77 1.49 -2.60
CA VAL A 137 1.94 0.63 -3.78
C VAL A 137 0.95 0.99 -4.87
N PHE A 138 -0.33 1.05 -4.52
CA PHE A 138 -1.39 1.31 -5.50
C PHE A 138 -1.21 2.64 -6.22
N PRO A 139 -1.14 3.81 -5.56
CA PRO A 139 -0.99 5.08 -6.26
C PRO A 139 0.31 5.16 -7.06
N ILE A 140 1.43 4.65 -6.52
CA ILE A 140 2.71 4.68 -7.22
C ILE A 140 2.65 3.85 -8.50
N LEU A 141 2.20 2.61 -8.43
CA LEU A 141 2.15 1.72 -9.60
C LEU A 141 1.14 2.20 -10.64
N VAL A 142 -0.01 2.72 -10.21
CA VAL A 142 -1.05 3.28 -11.11
C VAL A 142 -0.49 4.48 -11.89
N VAL A 143 0.20 5.42 -11.21
CA VAL A 143 0.82 6.57 -11.87
C VAL A 143 1.90 6.13 -12.86
N PHE A 144 2.81 5.26 -12.46
CA PHE A 144 3.83 4.74 -13.39
C PHE A 144 3.23 3.99 -14.57
N ALA A 145 2.17 3.22 -14.36
CA ALA A 145 1.45 2.53 -15.43
C ALA A 145 0.78 3.53 -16.40
N ALA A 146 0.16 4.59 -15.88
CA ALA A 146 -0.44 5.65 -16.69
C ALA A 146 0.58 6.32 -17.63
N PHE A 147 1.81 6.49 -17.18
CA PHE A 147 2.87 7.12 -17.97
C PHE A 147 3.74 6.14 -18.78
N ALA A 148 3.54 4.81 -18.67
CA ALA A 148 4.45 3.81 -19.24
C ALA A 148 4.73 3.98 -20.75
N GLY A 149 3.73 4.42 -21.54
CA GLY A 149 3.87 4.67 -22.98
C GLY A 149 4.33 6.06 -23.37
N SER A 150 4.50 6.98 -22.39
CA SER A 150 4.79 8.39 -22.67
C SER A 150 6.25 8.65 -23.07
N ARG A 151 6.49 9.78 -23.76
CA ARG A 151 7.85 10.26 -24.03
C ARG A 151 8.59 10.62 -22.73
N LEU A 152 7.84 11.02 -21.69
CA LEU A 152 8.38 11.38 -20.38
C LEU A 152 9.04 10.18 -19.72
N ALA A 153 8.41 9.00 -19.73
CA ALA A 153 8.94 7.77 -19.14
C ALA A 153 10.26 7.27 -19.77
N ARG A 154 10.63 7.76 -20.97
CA ARG A 154 11.86 7.35 -21.66
C ARG A 154 13.11 8.11 -21.20
N ARG A 155 12.95 9.27 -20.56
CA ARG A 155 14.02 10.16 -20.09
C ARG A 155 14.22 10.04 -18.60
N PHE A 156 15.46 10.14 -18.12
CA PHE A 156 15.74 10.09 -16.67
C PHE A 156 14.99 11.19 -15.91
N ALA A 157 15.11 12.45 -16.34
CA ALA A 157 14.37 13.56 -15.74
C ALA A 157 12.85 13.34 -15.75
N GLY A 158 12.33 12.73 -16.81
CA GLY A 158 10.91 12.38 -16.88
C GLY A 158 10.50 11.31 -15.85
N LYS A 159 11.36 10.33 -15.58
CA LYS A 159 11.10 9.34 -14.52
C LYS A 159 11.10 9.98 -13.14
N VAL A 160 11.97 10.97 -12.91
CA VAL A 160 11.97 11.75 -11.66
C VAL A 160 10.65 12.52 -11.50
N VAL A 161 10.18 13.19 -12.56
CA VAL A 161 8.90 13.89 -12.54
C VAL A 161 7.73 12.90 -12.26
N ILE A 162 7.71 11.76 -12.94
CA ILE A 162 6.68 10.72 -12.70
C ILE A 162 6.76 10.23 -11.26
N GLY A 163 7.96 10.02 -10.72
CA GLY A 163 8.17 9.63 -9.33
C GLY A 163 7.65 10.67 -8.33
N ALA A 164 7.87 11.96 -8.60
CA ALA A 164 7.33 13.05 -7.79
C ALA A 164 5.78 13.07 -7.83
N VAL A 165 5.17 12.92 -9.01
CA VAL A 165 3.71 12.81 -9.16
C VAL A 165 3.18 11.58 -8.41
N ALA A 166 3.89 10.44 -8.49
CA ALA A 166 3.52 9.22 -7.81
C ALA A 166 3.59 9.37 -6.27
N LEU A 167 4.62 10.04 -5.76
CA LEU A 167 4.73 10.37 -4.33
C LEU A 167 3.61 11.31 -3.87
N ILE A 168 3.32 12.35 -4.65
CA ILE A 168 2.18 13.25 -4.35
C ILE A 168 0.86 12.48 -4.32
N ALA A 169 0.65 11.54 -5.25
CA ALA A 169 -0.54 10.69 -5.24
C ALA A 169 -0.59 9.78 -4.01
N SER A 170 0.56 9.25 -3.56
CA SER A 170 0.68 8.47 -2.32
C SER A 170 0.32 9.32 -1.10
N LEU A 171 0.94 10.48 -0.95
CA LEU A 171 0.64 11.42 0.15
C LEU A 171 -0.83 11.84 0.19
N ALA A 172 -1.42 12.13 -0.98
CA ALA A 172 -2.83 12.45 -1.07
C ALA A 172 -3.73 11.26 -0.71
N MET A 173 -3.33 10.02 -1.06
CA MET A 173 -4.04 8.79 -0.67
C MET A 173 -3.99 8.61 0.84
N THR A 174 -2.82 8.79 1.46
CA THR A 174 -2.62 8.76 2.91
C THR A 174 -3.46 9.83 3.60
N ALA A 175 -3.48 11.05 3.06
CA ALA A 175 -4.35 12.12 3.60
C ALA A 175 -5.83 11.76 3.51
N ALA A 176 -6.29 11.20 2.38
CA ALA A 176 -7.68 10.79 2.19
C ALA A 176 -8.08 9.69 3.18
N TYR A 177 -7.21 8.70 3.38
CA TYR A 177 -7.43 7.60 4.32
C TYR A 177 -7.58 8.13 5.76
N HIS A 178 -6.64 8.94 6.22
CA HIS A 178 -6.70 9.50 7.57
C HIS A 178 -7.85 10.49 7.76
N ALA A 179 -8.22 11.27 6.73
CA ALA A 179 -9.40 12.12 6.78
C ALA A 179 -10.73 11.34 6.93
N GLY A 180 -10.73 10.04 6.65
CA GLY A 180 -11.84 9.16 6.94
C GLY A 180 -12.12 9.04 8.44
N TYR A 181 -11.11 9.17 9.30
CA TYR A 181 -11.28 9.19 10.76
C TYR A 181 -11.50 10.62 11.27
N SER A 182 -12.49 10.83 12.15
CA SER A 182 -12.75 12.13 12.76
C SER A 182 -11.53 12.70 13.49
N ASP A 183 -10.79 11.83 14.20
CA ASP A 183 -9.61 12.20 14.98
C ASP A 183 -8.45 12.77 14.16
N PHE A 184 -8.36 12.38 12.90
CA PHE A 184 -7.30 12.84 11.99
C PHE A 184 -7.72 14.03 11.13
N ARG A 185 -8.94 14.57 11.28
CA ARG A 185 -9.39 15.79 10.59
C ARG A 185 -8.81 17.07 11.22
N SER A 186 -7.58 16.98 11.72
CA SER A 186 -6.84 18.03 12.42
C SER A 186 -5.39 18.04 11.94
N ASP A 187 -4.51 18.66 12.72
CA ASP A 187 -3.04 18.66 12.53
C ASP A 187 -2.39 17.28 12.69
N LYS A 188 -3.08 16.30 13.29
CA LYS A 188 -2.57 14.93 13.46
C LYS A 188 -2.19 14.25 12.16
N VAL A 189 -2.79 14.64 11.00
CA VAL A 189 -2.47 14.09 9.68
C VAL A 189 -1.01 14.29 9.26
N GLY A 190 -0.31 15.24 9.86
CA GLY A 190 1.10 15.52 9.56
C GLY A 190 2.05 14.34 9.84
N LYS A 191 1.80 13.58 10.92
CA LYS A 191 2.61 12.40 11.27
C LYS A 191 2.54 11.31 10.18
N PRO A 192 1.35 10.79 9.79
CA PRO A 192 1.26 9.79 8.74
C PRO A 192 1.78 10.28 7.38
N LEU A 193 1.62 11.55 7.02
CA LEU A 193 2.20 12.08 5.78
C LEU A 193 3.73 12.05 5.80
N THR A 194 4.34 12.40 6.94
CA THR A 194 5.80 12.30 7.09
C THR A 194 6.26 10.84 6.99
N GLY A 195 5.54 9.92 7.62
CA GLY A 195 5.80 8.49 7.52
C GLY A 195 5.68 7.98 6.08
N ASP A 196 4.67 8.44 5.33
CA ASP A 196 4.44 8.01 3.94
C ASP A 196 5.63 8.30 3.02
N VAL A 197 6.30 9.42 3.19
CA VAL A 197 7.54 9.69 2.45
C VAL A 197 8.55 8.56 2.66
N LEU A 198 8.69 8.04 3.87
CA LEU A 198 9.67 7.02 4.21
C LEU A 198 9.27 5.64 3.67
N TRP A 199 8.06 5.16 3.98
CA TRP A 199 7.66 3.82 3.56
C TRP A 199 7.33 3.71 2.07
N SER A 200 7.13 4.82 1.36
CA SER A 200 6.95 4.84 -0.09
C SER A 200 8.25 4.67 -0.88
N VAL A 201 9.42 5.03 -0.29
CA VAL A 201 10.73 4.95 -0.97
C VAL A 201 11.03 3.57 -1.56
N PRO A 202 10.83 2.44 -0.86
CA PRO A 202 11.11 1.12 -1.42
C PRO A 202 10.36 0.85 -2.73
N THR A 203 9.08 1.21 -2.80
CA THR A 203 8.27 1.03 -4.01
C THR A 203 8.62 2.06 -5.09
N LEU A 204 8.86 3.31 -4.76
CA LEU A 204 9.28 4.35 -5.71
C LEU A 204 10.57 3.99 -6.44
N VAL A 205 11.56 3.47 -5.71
CA VAL A 205 12.89 3.14 -6.27
C VAL A 205 12.86 1.84 -7.09
N THR A 206 12.11 0.85 -6.64
CA THR A 206 12.12 -0.49 -7.24
C THR A 206 10.97 -0.73 -8.23
N LEU A 207 9.88 0.00 -8.12
CA LEU A 207 8.59 -0.27 -8.76
C LEU A 207 8.09 -1.68 -8.46
N ASN A 208 8.38 -2.17 -7.26
CA ASN A 208 8.01 -3.48 -6.76
C ASN A 208 6.98 -3.32 -5.63
N PRO A 209 5.88 -4.09 -5.65
CA PRO A 209 4.80 -3.97 -4.67
C PRO A 209 5.12 -4.54 -3.28
N VAL A 210 6.32 -5.09 -3.06
CA VAL A 210 6.65 -5.78 -1.79
C VAL A 210 7.29 -4.83 -0.77
N GLY A 211 8.06 -3.84 -1.23
CA GLY A 211 8.92 -3.05 -0.34
C GLY A 211 8.17 -2.15 0.65
N ALA A 212 7.20 -1.37 0.18
CA ALA A 212 6.40 -0.51 1.06
C ALA A 212 5.55 -1.30 2.07
N PRO A 213 4.87 -2.41 1.69
CA PRO A 213 4.19 -3.28 2.66
C PRO A 213 5.09 -3.82 3.76
N ILE A 214 6.35 -4.20 3.46
CA ILE A 214 7.30 -4.64 4.49
C ILE A 214 7.63 -3.48 5.43
N ALA A 215 7.90 -2.30 4.90
CA ALA A 215 8.22 -1.12 5.72
C ALA A 215 7.05 -0.75 6.64
N HIS A 216 5.83 -0.74 6.10
CA HIS A 216 4.61 -0.40 6.84
C HIS A 216 4.24 -1.48 7.88
N ALA A 217 4.35 -2.76 7.53
CA ALA A 217 4.17 -3.84 8.48
C ALA A 217 5.17 -3.74 9.65
N GLY A 218 6.42 -3.35 9.40
CA GLY A 218 7.41 -3.08 10.44
C GLY A 218 6.98 -2.00 11.41
N LEU A 219 6.36 -0.91 10.93
CA LEU A 219 5.77 0.15 11.76
C LEU A 219 4.71 -0.42 12.71
N HIS A 220 3.70 -1.10 12.16
CA HIS A 220 2.58 -1.61 12.93
C HIS A 220 2.94 -2.76 13.88
N VAL A 221 3.84 -3.66 13.46
CA VAL A 221 4.40 -4.68 14.35
C VAL A 221 5.10 -4.03 15.55
N SER A 222 5.86 -2.96 15.31
CA SER A 222 6.52 -2.22 16.39
C SER A 222 5.52 -1.55 17.32
N ALA A 223 4.43 -0.99 16.78
CA ALA A 223 3.34 -0.44 17.57
C ALA A 223 2.67 -1.50 18.45
N VAL A 224 2.34 -2.68 17.88
CA VAL A 224 1.78 -3.80 18.65
C VAL A 224 2.72 -4.25 19.79
N LEU A 225 4.03 -4.22 19.56
CA LEU A 225 5.01 -4.68 20.55
C LEU A 225 5.34 -3.64 21.62
N HIS A 226 5.14 -2.35 21.36
CA HIS A 226 5.61 -1.27 22.23
C HIS A 226 4.47 -0.39 22.78
N SER A 227 3.54 0.03 21.91
CA SER A 227 2.52 1.03 22.20
C SER A 227 1.11 0.54 21.78
N TYR A 228 0.74 -0.64 22.27
CA TYR A 228 -0.46 -1.37 21.84
C TYR A 228 -1.77 -0.62 22.08
N ASP A 229 -1.87 0.12 23.21
CA ASP A 229 -3.07 0.85 23.60
C ASP A 229 -3.09 2.29 23.05
N THR A 230 -2.14 2.67 22.19
CA THR A 230 -2.15 3.99 21.55
C THR A 230 -2.76 3.94 20.16
N ASP A 231 -3.46 5.00 19.77
CA ASP A 231 -4.05 5.16 18.44
C ASP A 231 -3.12 5.88 17.45
N THR A 232 -1.88 6.17 17.83
CA THR A 232 -0.95 6.90 16.97
C THR A 232 -0.55 6.12 15.74
N PHE A 233 -0.30 4.82 15.90
CA PHE A 233 0.11 3.92 14.81
C PHE A 233 -0.86 2.76 14.57
N LEU A 234 -1.95 2.71 15.29
CA LEU A 234 -3.08 1.82 15.07
C LEU A 234 -4.33 2.68 14.93
N PRO A 235 -5.31 2.28 14.10
CA PRO A 235 -6.53 3.06 13.97
C PRO A 235 -7.23 3.25 15.31
N PRO A 236 -7.85 4.43 15.53
CA PRO A 236 -8.64 4.71 16.73
C PRO A 236 -9.92 3.87 16.70
N HIS A 237 -9.93 2.79 17.46
CA HIS A 237 -11.11 1.93 17.66
C HIS A 237 -11.09 1.37 19.06
N GLU A 238 -12.23 1.28 19.65
CA GLU A 238 -12.45 0.56 20.92
C GLU A 238 -12.55 -0.95 20.74
#